data_37869762589581b77fd28261a382a045
#
_entry.id   37869762589581b77fd28261a382a045
#
_cell.length_a   1.000
_cell.length_b   1.000
_cell.length_c   1.000
_cell.angle_alpha   90.00
_cell.angle_beta   90.00
_cell.angle_gamma   90.00
#
_symmetry.space_group_name_H-M   'P 1'
#
loop_
_entity.id
_entity.type
_entity.pdbx_description
1 polymer ?
#
loop_
_entity_poly.entity_id
_entity_poly.type
_entity_poly.pdbx_seq_one_letter_code
_entity_poly.pdbx_strand_id
1 'polypeptide(L)'
;LFIGIGRACIVVPKFQYNLFVGLLDIRMSIELTRKLFAHSEKEWSVLNETIRKTVFELFAKGDFPGLIFTYMCAFDMQSEFDYLQNVIDLFKSNDSNCYVVELCADFEERLVRNKSENRLLHKESKRNLEWSEAEMRKTSEKYRLNSYDGESLPFENYIKIDNTTLAPDEVAKMIQTHFAIEGRKE
;
A
#
# COMPACT_ATOMS: atom_id res chain seq x y z
N LEU A 1 -9.76 6.49 -0.99
CA LEU A 1 -8.96 7.57 -1.60
C LEU A 1 -7.49 7.26 -1.43
N PHE A 2 -6.79 6.87 -2.50
CA PHE A 2 -5.36 6.53 -2.43
C PHE A 2 -4.53 7.70 -2.91
N ILE A 3 -3.88 8.40 -2.00
CA ILE A 3 -2.77 9.28 -2.35
C ILE A 3 -1.50 8.44 -2.19
N GLY A 4 -1.10 7.77 -3.27
CA GLY A 4 0.08 6.93 -3.31
C GLY A 4 1.35 7.75 -3.42
N ILE A 5 2.25 7.55 -2.49
CA ILE A 5 3.64 7.96 -2.57
C ILE A 5 4.42 6.68 -2.80
N GLY A 6 4.89 6.40 -4.02
CA GLY A 6 5.70 5.21 -4.38
C GLY A 6 5.25 3.95 -3.62
N ARG A 7 4.12 3.32 -4.01
CA ARG A 7 3.56 2.22 -3.23
C ARG A 7 2.97 1.15 -4.14
N ALA A 8 3.32 -0.09 -3.86
CA ALA A 8 2.54 -1.21 -4.28
C ALA A 8 1.26 -1.28 -3.42
N CYS A 9 0.12 -1.46 -4.05
CA CYS A 9 -1.16 -1.67 -3.39
C CYS A 9 -1.67 -3.04 -3.81
N ILE A 10 -1.91 -3.92 -2.86
CA ILE A 10 -2.54 -5.21 -3.14
C ILE A 10 -4.03 -5.06 -2.85
N VAL A 11 -4.84 -5.23 -3.88
CA VAL A 11 -6.31 -5.27 -3.77
C VAL A 11 -6.73 -6.73 -3.85
N VAL A 12 -7.44 -7.22 -2.86
CA VAL A 12 -7.92 -8.60 -2.82
C VAL A 12 -9.44 -8.61 -2.71
N PRO A 13 -10.19 -8.54 -3.82
CA PRO A 13 -11.63 -8.74 -3.78
C PRO A 13 -11.97 -10.22 -3.73
N LYS A 14 -12.70 -10.66 -2.73
CA LYS A 14 -13.20 -12.03 -2.59
C LYS A 14 -14.53 -12.28 -3.31
N PHE A 15 -15.41 -11.27 -3.42
CA PHE A 15 -16.74 -11.39 -4.03
C PHE A 15 -17.26 -10.07 -4.61
N GLN A 16 -18.13 -10.18 -5.61
CA GLN A 16 -18.79 -9.09 -6.36
C GLN A 16 -19.99 -8.46 -5.61
N TYR A 17 -20.08 -8.48 -4.31
CA TYR A 17 -21.24 -7.95 -3.61
C TYR A 17 -20.93 -6.75 -2.70
N ASN A 18 -21.79 -5.78 -2.80
CA ASN A 18 -22.03 -4.52 -2.10
C ASN A 18 -21.64 -4.43 -0.61
N LEU A 19 -20.42 -4.74 -0.18
CA LEU A 19 -20.03 -4.59 1.20
C LEU A 19 -18.63 -3.98 1.37
N PHE A 20 -18.43 -3.41 2.52
CA PHE A 20 -17.26 -2.69 2.99
C PHE A 20 -15.95 -3.42 2.69
N VAL A 21 -15.14 -2.88 1.82
CA VAL A 21 -13.74 -3.33 1.59
C VAL A 21 -12.87 -2.81 2.72
N GLY A 22 -12.21 -3.70 3.43
CA GLY A 22 -11.27 -3.32 4.47
C GLY A 22 -10.06 -2.58 3.88
N LEU A 23 -9.70 -1.44 4.48
CA LEU A 23 -8.48 -0.72 4.17
C LEU A 23 -7.47 -0.92 5.29
N LEU A 24 -6.42 -1.68 5.03
CA LEU A 24 -5.25 -1.75 5.88
C LEU A 24 -4.16 -0.82 5.34
N ASP A 25 -4.17 0.44 5.75
CA ASP A 25 -2.98 1.27 5.60
C ASP A 25 -1.91 0.72 6.54
N ILE A 26 -0.79 0.29 5.98
CA ILE A 26 0.36 -0.25 6.71
C ILE A 26 0.77 0.63 7.90
N ARG A 27 0.43 1.91 7.87
CA ARG A 27 0.74 2.86 8.94
C ARG A 27 -0.16 2.74 10.15
N MET A 28 -1.35 2.18 10.02
CA MET A 28 -2.22 1.98 11.18
C MET A 28 -1.52 1.11 12.23
N SER A 29 -0.90 0.02 11.79
CA SER A 29 -0.10 -0.81 12.69
C SER A 29 1.17 -0.11 13.19
N ILE A 30 1.84 0.66 12.33
CA ILE A 30 3.03 1.44 12.68
C ILE A 30 2.73 2.51 13.73
N GLU A 31 1.66 3.29 13.56
CA GLU A 31 1.29 4.34 14.53
C GLU A 31 0.98 3.74 15.91
N LEU A 32 0.24 2.61 15.95
CA LEU A 32 -0.05 1.91 17.18
C LEU A 32 1.23 1.38 17.84
N THR A 33 2.05 0.66 17.10
CA THR A 33 3.23 0.00 17.66
C THR A 33 4.32 0.99 18.08
N ARG A 34 4.48 2.09 17.37
CA ARG A 34 5.41 3.17 17.75
C ARG A 34 5.01 3.89 19.01
N LYS A 35 3.72 4.06 19.27
CA LYS A 35 3.25 4.65 20.55
C LYS A 35 3.59 3.76 21.75
N LEU A 36 3.60 2.44 21.55
CA LEU A 36 3.93 1.49 22.61
C LEU A 36 5.45 1.30 22.79
N PHE A 37 6.20 1.29 21.70
CA PHE A 37 7.63 0.94 21.69
C PHE A 37 8.49 2.02 21.00
N ALA A 38 8.29 3.30 21.39
CA ALA A 38 8.96 4.45 20.76
C ALA A 38 10.49 4.36 20.74
N HIS A 39 11.10 3.61 21.67
CA HIS A 39 12.56 3.50 21.85
C HIS A 39 13.12 2.11 21.56
N SER A 40 12.33 1.19 21.02
CA SER A 40 12.78 -0.17 20.71
C SER A 40 12.32 -0.62 19.31
N GLU A 41 13.26 -0.57 18.36
CA GLU A 41 12.99 -1.00 16.97
C GLU A 41 12.63 -2.50 16.89
N LYS A 42 13.21 -3.33 17.75
CA LYS A 42 12.99 -4.78 17.74
C LYS A 42 11.55 -5.14 18.12
N GLU A 43 11.09 -4.69 19.29
CA GLU A 43 9.76 -4.99 19.81
C GLU A 43 8.68 -4.34 18.95
N TRP A 44 8.93 -3.13 18.48
CA TRP A 44 8.11 -2.43 17.51
C TRP A 44 7.91 -3.25 16.23
N SER A 45 8.99 -3.75 15.63
CA SER A 45 8.96 -4.53 14.39
C SER A 45 8.18 -5.83 14.57
N VAL A 46 8.50 -6.58 15.64
CA VAL A 46 7.82 -7.86 15.94
C VAL A 46 6.33 -7.67 16.12
N LEU A 47 5.89 -6.68 16.90
CA LEU A 47 4.46 -6.44 17.10
C LEU A 47 3.78 -5.99 15.79
N ASN A 48 4.43 -5.12 15.03
CA ASN A 48 3.90 -4.63 13.76
C ASN A 48 3.68 -5.78 12.75
N GLU A 49 4.64 -6.69 12.63
CA GLU A 49 4.51 -7.89 11.78
C GLU A 49 3.42 -8.83 12.29
N THR A 50 3.34 -9.05 13.61
CA THR A 50 2.30 -9.89 14.22
C THR A 50 0.90 -9.35 13.92
N ILE A 51 0.68 -8.04 14.07
CA ILE A 51 -0.61 -7.41 13.76
C ILE A 51 -0.96 -7.62 12.28
N ARG A 52 -0.03 -7.35 11.36
CA ARG A 52 -0.26 -7.51 9.92
C ARG A 52 -0.59 -8.95 9.55
N LYS A 53 0.22 -9.89 10.02
CA LYS A 53 0.01 -11.32 9.78
C LYS A 53 -1.36 -11.75 10.25
N THR A 54 -1.75 -11.38 11.47
CA THR A 54 -3.06 -11.71 12.03
C THR A 54 -4.20 -11.12 11.19
N VAL A 55 -4.09 -9.85 10.77
CA VAL A 55 -5.10 -9.21 9.92
C VAL A 55 -5.21 -9.94 8.58
N PHE A 56 -4.08 -10.24 7.93
CA PHE A 56 -4.09 -10.98 6.66
C PHE A 56 -4.72 -12.36 6.78
N GLU A 57 -4.37 -13.12 7.81
CA GLU A 57 -4.95 -14.45 8.05
C GLU A 57 -6.46 -14.39 8.29
N LEU A 58 -6.94 -13.43 9.07
CA LEU A 58 -8.37 -13.25 9.33
C LEU A 58 -9.12 -12.85 8.06
N PHE A 59 -8.58 -11.92 7.26
CA PHE A 59 -9.19 -11.53 5.99
C PHE A 59 -9.15 -12.65 4.95
N ALA A 60 -8.03 -13.37 4.84
CA ALA A 60 -7.91 -14.47 3.90
C ALA A 60 -8.89 -15.61 4.18
N LYS A 61 -9.09 -15.97 5.45
CA LYS A 61 -9.98 -17.06 5.87
C LYS A 61 -11.43 -16.62 6.08
N GLY A 62 -11.68 -15.35 6.32
CA GLY A 62 -13.01 -14.80 6.61
C GLY A 62 -13.82 -14.54 5.34
N ASP A 63 -15.12 -14.31 5.54
CA ASP A 63 -16.04 -13.93 4.47
C ASP A 63 -16.12 -12.40 4.35
N PHE A 64 -15.00 -11.80 3.92
CA PHE A 64 -14.90 -10.35 3.69
C PHE A 64 -14.83 -10.07 2.18
N PRO A 65 -15.44 -8.98 1.69
CA PRO A 65 -15.48 -8.66 0.26
C PRO A 65 -14.10 -8.33 -0.31
N GLY A 66 -13.16 -7.88 0.50
CA GLY A 66 -11.80 -7.60 0.06
C GLY A 66 -10.99 -6.83 1.08
N LEU A 67 -9.69 -6.76 0.83
CA LEU A 67 -8.73 -5.98 1.60
C LEU A 67 -7.88 -5.15 0.64
N ILE A 68 -7.74 -3.86 0.92
CA ILE A 68 -6.74 -3.01 0.28
C ILE A 68 -5.59 -2.84 1.25
N PHE A 69 -4.42 -3.27 0.83
CA PHE A 69 -3.20 -3.17 1.60
C PHE A 69 -2.22 -2.22 0.91
N THR A 70 -1.78 -1.17 1.59
CA THR A 70 -0.78 -0.24 1.05
C THR A 70 0.59 -0.57 1.60
N TYR A 71 1.58 -0.67 0.72
CA TYR A 71 2.95 -1.03 1.06
C TYR A 71 3.96 -0.14 0.32
N MET A 72 5.07 0.19 0.98
CA MET A 72 6.18 0.89 0.34
C MET A 72 7.26 -0.16 0.02
N CYS A 73 7.28 -0.60 -1.23
CA CYS A 73 8.21 -1.60 -1.72
C CYS A 73 9.53 -0.94 -2.18
N ALA A 74 10.64 -1.50 -1.78
CA ALA A 74 11.96 -1.18 -2.34
C ALA A 74 12.26 -2.18 -3.46
N PHE A 75 12.21 -1.72 -4.70
CA PHE A 75 12.35 -2.57 -5.91
C PHE A 75 13.79 -3.06 -6.16
N ASP A 76 14.74 -2.66 -5.34
CA ASP A 76 16.13 -3.11 -5.30
C ASP A 76 16.39 -4.15 -4.19
N MET A 77 15.34 -4.62 -3.49
CA MET A 77 15.45 -5.58 -2.41
C MET A 77 14.59 -6.82 -2.65
N GLN A 78 15.20 -7.99 -2.84
CA GLN A 78 14.48 -9.24 -3.05
C GLN A 78 13.54 -9.59 -1.89
N SER A 79 13.93 -9.29 -0.65
CA SER A 79 13.09 -9.53 0.54
C SER A 79 11.74 -8.83 0.51
N GLU A 80 11.63 -7.69 -0.19
CA GLU A 80 10.36 -6.97 -0.36
C GLU A 80 9.41 -7.73 -1.30
N PHE A 81 9.96 -8.27 -2.39
CA PHE A 81 9.21 -9.13 -3.30
C PHE A 81 8.78 -10.44 -2.63
N ASP A 82 9.67 -11.06 -1.86
CA ASP A 82 9.36 -12.28 -1.11
C ASP A 82 8.24 -12.03 -0.09
N TYR A 83 8.28 -10.89 0.58
CA TYR A 83 7.21 -10.48 1.51
C TYR A 83 5.86 -10.32 0.79
N LEU A 84 5.84 -9.59 -0.33
CA LEU A 84 4.61 -9.39 -1.12
C LEU A 84 4.10 -10.70 -1.68
N GLN A 85 4.99 -11.58 -2.17
CA GLN A 85 4.61 -12.89 -2.69
C GLN A 85 3.99 -13.78 -1.60
N ASN A 86 4.55 -13.79 -0.39
CA ASN A 86 3.98 -14.52 0.74
C ASN A 86 2.57 -14.03 1.10
N VAL A 87 2.32 -12.72 1.03
CA VAL A 87 0.97 -12.16 1.23
C VAL A 87 0.03 -12.61 0.11
N ILE A 88 0.46 -12.53 -1.15
CA ILE A 88 -0.31 -12.98 -2.32
C ILE A 88 -0.66 -14.46 -2.19
N ASP A 89 0.30 -15.31 -1.86
CA ASP A 89 0.12 -16.76 -1.74
C ASP A 89 -0.86 -17.12 -0.63
N LEU A 90 -0.82 -16.42 0.50
CA LEU A 90 -1.78 -16.57 1.58
C LEU A 90 -3.22 -16.32 1.08
N PHE A 91 -3.44 -15.25 0.34
CA PHE A 91 -4.78 -14.93 -0.17
C PHE A 91 -5.20 -15.85 -1.31
N LYS A 92 -4.30 -16.20 -2.24
CA LYS A 92 -4.57 -17.15 -3.32
C LYS A 92 -4.90 -18.55 -2.80
N SER A 93 -4.23 -19.00 -1.75
CA SER A 93 -4.54 -20.31 -1.12
C SER A 93 -5.89 -20.35 -0.40
N ASN A 94 -6.57 -19.21 -0.28
CA ASN A 94 -7.92 -19.07 0.24
C ASN A 94 -8.90 -18.50 -0.82
N ASP A 95 -8.71 -18.89 -2.10
CA ASP A 95 -9.58 -18.60 -3.24
C ASP A 95 -9.81 -17.10 -3.51
N SER A 96 -8.81 -16.27 -3.23
CA SER A 96 -8.89 -14.83 -3.46
C SER A 96 -8.09 -14.40 -4.67
N ASN A 97 -8.60 -13.46 -5.45
CA ASN A 97 -7.86 -12.80 -6.52
C ASN A 97 -6.99 -11.68 -5.94
N CYS A 98 -5.73 -11.61 -6.34
CA CYS A 98 -4.81 -10.58 -5.91
C CYS A 98 -4.42 -9.70 -7.08
N TYR A 99 -4.39 -8.40 -6.85
CA TYR A 99 -4.02 -7.38 -7.84
C TYR A 99 -2.95 -6.47 -7.25
N VAL A 100 -1.87 -6.25 -7.98
CA VAL A 100 -0.78 -5.38 -7.56
C VAL A 100 -0.84 -4.08 -8.37
N VAL A 101 -0.94 -2.97 -7.67
CA VAL A 101 -0.94 -1.63 -8.28
C VAL A 101 0.27 -0.87 -7.81
N GLU A 102 1.17 -0.56 -8.72
CA GLU A 102 2.27 0.36 -8.47
C GLU A 102 1.85 1.78 -8.82
N LEU A 103 1.93 2.67 -7.85
CA LEU A 103 1.71 4.09 -8.06
C LEU A 103 3.05 4.83 -8.04
N CYS A 104 3.35 5.55 -9.09
CA CYS A 104 4.49 6.45 -9.16
C CYS A 104 4.01 7.90 -9.34
N ALA A 105 4.84 8.82 -8.90
CA ALA A 105 4.64 10.26 -9.12
C ALA A 105 5.98 10.98 -9.01
N ASP A 106 6.09 12.11 -9.68
CA ASP A 106 7.24 12.99 -9.58
C ASP A 106 7.57 13.33 -8.14
N PHE A 107 8.87 13.45 -7.84
CA PHE A 107 9.31 13.65 -6.48
C PHE A 107 8.79 14.96 -5.89
N GLU A 108 8.77 16.03 -6.65
CA GLU A 108 8.26 17.34 -6.22
C GLU A 108 6.75 17.27 -5.92
N GLU A 109 5.96 16.60 -6.77
CA GLU A 109 4.54 16.37 -6.49
C GLU A 109 4.33 15.55 -5.21
N ARG A 110 5.20 14.56 -4.96
CA ARG A 110 5.17 13.79 -3.71
C ARG A 110 5.45 14.67 -2.48
N LEU A 111 6.36 15.65 -2.59
CA LEU A 111 6.63 16.62 -1.52
C LEU A 111 5.42 17.54 -1.27
N VAL A 112 4.77 18.03 -2.33
CA VAL A 112 3.54 18.81 -2.22
C VAL A 112 2.45 18.00 -1.49
N ARG A 113 2.18 16.77 -1.94
CA ARG A 113 1.21 15.86 -1.31
C ARG A 113 1.56 15.53 0.13
N ASN A 114 2.84 15.49 0.48
CA ASN A 114 3.30 15.22 1.85
C ASN A 114 2.86 16.30 2.84
N LYS A 115 2.63 17.51 2.37
CA LYS A 115 2.22 18.69 3.17
C LYS A 115 0.70 18.93 3.15
N SER A 116 -0.07 18.13 2.43
CA SER A 116 -1.52 18.33 2.29
C SER A 116 -2.26 18.18 3.62
N GLU A 117 -3.30 19.00 3.85
CA GLU A 117 -4.13 18.97 5.05
C GLU A 117 -4.72 17.59 5.32
N ASN A 118 -5.25 16.94 4.29
CA ASN A 118 -5.79 15.58 4.39
C ASN A 118 -4.75 14.58 4.92
N ARG A 119 -3.50 14.70 4.46
CA ARG A 119 -2.42 13.83 4.94
C ARG A 119 -2.09 14.10 6.41
N LEU A 120 -2.00 15.36 6.80
CA LEU A 120 -1.64 15.76 8.16
C LEU A 120 -2.77 15.44 9.16
N LEU A 121 -4.02 15.49 8.70
CA LEU A 121 -5.17 15.09 9.50
C LEU A 121 -5.13 13.59 9.86
N HIS A 122 -4.80 12.75 8.89
CA HIS A 122 -4.83 11.29 9.05
C HIS A 122 -3.49 10.67 9.45
N LYS A 123 -2.39 11.45 9.55
CA LYS A 123 -1.03 10.94 9.84
C LYS A 123 -0.31 11.81 10.84
N GLU A 124 -0.56 11.52 12.08
CA GLU A 124 -0.02 12.27 13.22
C GLU A 124 1.53 12.31 13.22
N SER A 125 2.17 11.17 12.91
CA SER A 125 3.63 11.05 12.80
C SER A 125 4.25 11.90 11.68
N LYS A 126 3.45 12.46 10.76
CA LYS A 126 3.92 13.29 9.64
C LYS A 126 3.70 14.79 9.83
N ARG A 127 3.19 15.20 11.00
CA ARG A 127 2.97 16.63 11.32
C ARG A 127 4.26 17.43 11.49
N ASN A 128 5.36 16.78 11.85
CA ASN A 128 6.69 17.41 11.73
C ASN A 128 7.11 17.38 10.25
N LEU A 129 6.83 18.49 9.54
CA LEU A 129 7.03 18.59 8.10
C LEU A 129 8.51 18.51 7.71
N GLU A 130 9.41 19.12 8.46
CA GLU A 130 10.85 19.09 8.18
C GLU A 130 11.39 17.66 8.28
N TRP A 131 11.07 16.99 9.36
CA TRP A 131 11.46 15.59 9.55
C TRP A 131 10.84 14.69 8.47
N SER A 132 9.55 14.90 8.16
CA SER A 132 8.84 14.09 7.14
C SER A 132 9.42 14.27 5.75
N GLU A 133 9.81 15.49 5.37
CA GLU A 133 10.47 15.77 4.10
C GLU A 133 11.88 15.17 4.06
N ALA A 134 12.68 15.36 5.12
CA ALA A 134 14.03 14.77 5.21
C ALA A 134 14.00 13.25 5.09
N GLU A 135 13.04 12.58 5.75
CA GLU A 135 12.86 11.12 5.62
C GLU A 135 12.44 10.69 4.20
N MET A 136 11.63 11.49 3.52
CA MET A 136 11.26 11.19 2.12
C MET A 136 12.47 11.29 1.19
N ARG A 137 13.31 12.32 1.32
CA ARG A 137 14.53 12.50 0.53
C ARG A 137 15.49 11.35 0.79
N LYS A 138 15.82 11.09 2.04
CA LYS A 138 16.71 10.00 2.46
C LYS A 138 16.24 8.64 1.96
N THR A 139 14.94 8.34 2.04
CA THR A 139 14.37 7.08 1.57
C THR A 139 14.45 6.96 0.05
N SER A 140 14.19 8.04 -0.68
CA SER A 140 14.25 8.05 -2.14
C SER A 140 15.69 7.98 -2.67
N GLU A 141 16.68 8.47 -1.92
CA GLU A 141 18.10 8.32 -2.24
C GLU A 141 18.61 6.91 -1.95
N LYS A 142 18.10 6.29 -0.89
CA LYS A 142 18.59 4.99 -0.41
C LYS A 142 17.99 3.81 -1.15
N TYR A 143 16.72 3.91 -1.56
CA TYR A 143 15.96 2.80 -2.12
C TYR A 143 15.33 3.16 -3.46
N ARG A 144 15.29 2.22 -4.36
CA ARG A 144 14.50 2.31 -5.58
C ARG A 144 13.02 2.01 -5.26
N LEU A 145 12.19 3.04 -5.24
CA LEU A 145 10.79 2.96 -4.80
C LEU A 145 9.79 2.69 -5.93
N ASN A 146 10.27 2.58 -7.17
CA ASN A 146 9.46 2.24 -8.35
C ASN A 146 10.26 1.33 -9.30
N SER A 147 9.53 0.54 -10.09
CA SER A 147 10.11 -0.26 -11.16
C SER A 147 10.69 0.62 -12.27
N TYR A 148 11.65 0.10 -13.03
CA TYR A 148 12.05 0.71 -14.29
C TYR A 148 10.96 0.55 -15.35
N ASP A 149 10.99 1.37 -16.39
CA ASP A 149 10.08 1.22 -17.52
C ASP A 149 10.39 -0.07 -18.27
N GLY A 150 9.36 -0.89 -18.47
CA GLY A 150 9.51 -2.21 -19.10
C GLY A 150 10.12 -3.29 -18.21
N GLU A 151 10.37 -3.03 -16.93
CA GLU A 151 10.85 -4.05 -15.99
C GLU A 151 9.79 -5.14 -15.80
N SER A 152 10.20 -6.40 -15.96
CA SER A 152 9.33 -7.55 -15.70
C SER A 152 9.29 -7.83 -14.20
N LEU A 153 8.11 -7.78 -13.62
CA LEU A 153 7.87 -8.05 -12.21
C LEU A 153 7.19 -9.42 -12.01
N PRO A 154 7.40 -10.07 -10.87
CA PRO A 154 6.88 -11.42 -10.61
C PRO A 154 5.39 -11.44 -10.20
N PHE A 155 4.59 -10.48 -10.68
CA PHE A 155 3.18 -10.36 -10.34
C PHE A 155 2.29 -10.64 -11.54
N GLU A 156 1.36 -11.59 -11.39
CA GLU A 156 0.44 -12.02 -12.45
C GLU A 156 -0.53 -10.88 -12.85
N ASN A 157 -1.17 -10.26 -11.86
CA ASN A 157 -2.11 -9.16 -12.05
C ASN A 157 -1.45 -7.86 -11.59
N TYR A 158 -0.81 -7.15 -12.50
CA TYR A 158 -0.03 -5.96 -12.19
C TYR A 158 -0.35 -4.80 -13.12
N ILE A 159 -0.39 -3.60 -12.56
CA ILE A 159 -0.43 -2.33 -13.30
C ILE A 159 0.46 -1.29 -12.63
N LYS A 160 1.22 -0.53 -13.43
CA LYS A 160 1.94 0.67 -13.02
C LYS A 160 1.18 1.89 -13.52
N ILE A 161 0.93 2.85 -12.63
CA ILE A 161 0.22 4.09 -12.95
C ILE A 161 1.06 5.27 -12.46
N ASP A 162 1.47 6.13 -13.39
CA ASP A 162 1.95 7.45 -13.04
C ASP A 162 0.75 8.34 -12.70
N ASN A 163 0.66 8.72 -11.44
CA ASN A 163 -0.43 9.54 -10.94
C ASN A 163 -0.02 10.98 -10.61
N THR A 164 1.09 11.46 -11.18
CA THR A 164 1.62 12.83 -10.96
C THR A 164 0.53 13.88 -11.13
N THR A 165 -0.21 13.80 -12.25
CA THR A 165 -1.24 14.78 -12.60
C THR A 165 -2.68 14.26 -12.47
N LEU A 166 -2.85 13.02 -12.04
CA LEU A 166 -4.16 12.37 -11.99
C LEU A 166 -4.86 12.60 -10.65
N ALA A 167 -6.16 12.84 -10.73
CA ALA A 167 -7.03 12.82 -9.55
C ALA A 167 -7.22 11.39 -9.01
N PRO A 168 -7.44 11.22 -7.69
CA PRO A 168 -7.63 9.89 -7.10
C PRO A 168 -8.73 9.06 -7.75
N ASP A 169 -9.84 9.69 -8.15
CA ASP A 169 -10.97 9.01 -8.80
C ASP A 169 -10.63 8.53 -10.21
N GLU A 170 -9.76 9.24 -10.93
CA GLU A 170 -9.25 8.81 -12.23
C GLU A 170 -8.38 7.56 -12.07
N VAL A 171 -7.47 7.58 -11.11
CA VAL A 171 -6.63 6.41 -10.78
C VAL A 171 -7.50 5.20 -10.39
N ALA A 172 -8.52 5.40 -9.57
CA ALA A 172 -9.44 4.33 -9.19
C ALA A 172 -10.17 3.73 -10.40
N LYS A 173 -10.65 4.56 -11.32
CA LYS A 173 -11.28 4.11 -12.59
C LYS A 173 -10.30 3.35 -13.48
N MET A 174 -9.05 3.79 -13.59
CA MET A 174 -8.02 3.08 -14.35
C MET A 174 -7.78 1.67 -13.78
N ILE A 175 -7.67 1.53 -12.47
CA ILE A 175 -7.51 0.24 -11.79
C ILE A 175 -8.72 -0.66 -12.05
N GLN A 176 -9.93 -0.15 -11.85
CA GLN A 176 -11.18 -0.89 -12.07
C GLN A 176 -11.29 -1.38 -13.52
N THR A 177 -11.00 -0.51 -14.48
CA THR A 177 -11.06 -0.85 -15.91
C THR A 177 -10.00 -1.88 -16.28
N HIS A 178 -8.77 -1.71 -15.80
CA HIS A 178 -7.66 -2.60 -16.15
C HIS A 178 -7.89 -4.04 -15.67
N PHE A 179 -8.38 -4.19 -14.44
CA PHE A 179 -8.61 -5.51 -13.85
C PHE A 179 -10.05 -6.02 -14.00
N ALA A 180 -10.89 -5.32 -14.73
CA ALA A 180 -12.33 -5.63 -14.90
C ALA A 180 -13.04 -5.82 -13.53
N ILE A 181 -12.66 -5.04 -12.53
CA ILE A 181 -13.28 -5.07 -11.21
C ILE A 181 -14.61 -4.33 -11.32
N GLU A 182 -15.72 -5.06 -11.16
CA GLU A 182 -17.06 -4.43 -11.21
C GLU A 182 -17.20 -3.40 -10.07
N GLY A 183 -17.51 -2.18 -10.46
CA GLY A 183 -17.86 -1.12 -9.53
C GLY A 183 -19.22 -1.37 -8.88
N ARG A 184 -19.49 -0.65 -7.80
CA ARG A 184 -20.82 -0.63 -7.18
C ARG A 184 -21.86 -0.20 -8.23
N LYS A 185 -22.83 -1.06 -8.54
CA LYS A 185 -24.05 -0.62 -9.23
C LYS A 185 -24.86 0.19 -8.21
N GLU A 186 -25.02 1.48 -8.49
CA GLU A 186 -25.90 2.37 -7.72
C GLU A 186 -27.36 1.90 -7.79
#